data_9ddbd7218b9b9415034076c51bd33e07
#
_entry.id   9ddbd7218b9b9415034076c51bd33e07
#
_cell.length_a   1.000
_cell.length_b   1.000
_cell.length_c   1.000
_cell.angle_alpha   90.00
_cell.angle_beta   90.00
_cell.angle_gamma   90.00
#
_symmetry.space_group_name_H-M   'P 1'
#
loop_
_entity.id
_entity.type
_entity.pdbx_description
1 polymer ?
#
loop_
_entity_poly.entity_id
_entity_poly.type
_entity_poly.pdbx_seq_one_letter_code
_entity_poly.pdbx_strand_id
1 'polypeptide(L)'
;MEKWFIASKRADFNKIGEIFHISPVTARLMRNRSLTTVREMQRYLYGSLSDLYDSHLLKDADKGAEIIKEKIETGKKIRIISDYDVDGVSSNYILYQGLKRCGADVDYKIPDRVEDGYGINEHLIEKAAEDGIDTIITCDNGIAAAEQIAYGNSLGLTLIVTDHHDIPFQRQEDGSISYNLPSAAAVINPKQKDCPYPFENICGAVVVYKFIQVLYDLFGIDRRESEVFLEIAAMATVCDVMPLCDENRIIVKEGLRRIQHTNITGLQALIEANHLEEKKISSYHFGFILGPCINASGRLTSAKDALELLLCEDKELCRQKAEALTQLNAERKEMTANGVKAAKEYLESTGHANDKVLVVYLPNCHESIAGIIAGRMKEHYHKPVFVITRTKEGLKGSGRSIEAYHMYKEMNKIKECFDKFGGHPMAAGFSMQEDRLEEFREKLNANATLTEDDFAEKVHIDVALPISY
;
A
#
# COMPACT_ATOMS: atom_id res chain seq x y z
N MET A 1 -0.24 -30.75 -4.82
CA MET A 1 0.49 -31.10 -6.07
C MET A 1 1.08 -29.81 -6.62
N GLU A 2 2.34 -29.81 -7.08
CA GLU A 2 2.97 -28.64 -7.67
C GLU A 2 2.84 -28.66 -9.19
N LYS A 3 2.57 -27.52 -9.82
CA LYS A 3 2.59 -27.35 -11.26
C LYS A 3 3.72 -26.40 -11.64
N TRP A 4 4.66 -26.85 -12.44
CA TRP A 4 5.86 -26.13 -12.83
C TRP A 4 5.68 -25.49 -14.20
N PHE A 5 5.87 -24.17 -14.28
CA PHE A 5 5.74 -23.37 -15.49
C PHE A 5 7.07 -22.70 -15.81
N ILE A 6 7.64 -22.99 -16.97
CA ILE A 6 8.85 -22.32 -17.43
C ILE A 6 8.45 -21.12 -18.28
N ALA A 7 8.97 -19.95 -17.93
CA ALA A 7 8.74 -18.73 -18.70
C ALA A 7 9.31 -18.89 -20.13
N SER A 8 8.46 -18.68 -21.14
CA SER A 8 8.77 -18.92 -22.56
C SER A 8 8.82 -17.66 -23.40
N LYS A 9 8.98 -16.47 -22.80
CA LYS A 9 9.09 -15.22 -23.55
C LYS A 9 10.32 -15.24 -24.46
N ARG A 10 10.13 -14.98 -25.75
CA ARG A 10 11.20 -15.06 -26.77
C ARG A 10 11.89 -13.71 -26.96
N ALA A 11 13.20 -13.74 -27.14
CA ALA A 11 14.05 -12.64 -27.58
C ALA A 11 15.43 -13.20 -28.02
N ASP A 12 16.23 -12.37 -28.68
CA ASP A 12 17.65 -12.67 -28.91
C ASP A 12 18.46 -12.28 -27.68
N PHE A 13 18.57 -13.24 -26.75
CA PHE A 13 19.25 -13.01 -25.46
C PHE A 13 20.76 -12.78 -25.59
N ASN A 14 21.40 -13.34 -26.63
CA ASN A 14 22.80 -13.10 -26.89
C ASN A 14 23.04 -11.67 -27.35
N LYS A 15 22.22 -11.19 -28.29
CA LYS A 15 22.31 -9.82 -28.78
C LYS A 15 21.99 -8.79 -27.66
N ILE A 16 21.02 -9.05 -26.81
CA ILE A 16 20.74 -8.22 -25.62
C ILE A 16 21.95 -8.24 -24.67
N GLY A 17 22.53 -9.41 -24.45
CA GLY A 17 23.74 -9.58 -23.65
C GLY A 17 24.90 -8.75 -24.14
N GLU A 18 25.15 -8.77 -25.46
CA GLU A 18 26.19 -7.98 -26.10
C GLU A 18 25.97 -6.48 -25.97
N ILE A 19 24.71 -5.98 -26.20
CA ILE A 19 24.36 -4.57 -26.11
C ILE A 19 24.61 -4.02 -24.69
N PHE A 20 24.26 -4.78 -23.66
CA PHE A 20 24.29 -4.32 -22.27
C PHE A 20 25.46 -4.88 -21.45
N HIS A 21 26.34 -5.66 -22.06
CA HIS A 21 27.45 -6.37 -21.38
C HIS A 21 26.99 -7.21 -20.19
N ILE A 22 25.89 -7.95 -20.37
CA ILE A 22 25.28 -8.84 -19.37
C ILE A 22 25.21 -10.28 -19.90
N SER A 23 25.01 -11.23 -18.99
CA SER A 23 24.82 -12.63 -19.42
C SER A 23 23.49 -12.82 -20.16
N PRO A 24 23.38 -13.78 -21.09
CA PRO A 24 22.10 -14.13 -21.72
C PRO A 24 21.01 -14.53 -20.71
N VAL A 25 21.40 -15.07 -19.56
CA VAL A 25 20.48 -15.39 -18.46
C VAL A 25 19.88 -14.11 -17.87
N THR A 26 20.69 -13.10 -17.59
CA THR A 26 20.21 -11.78 -17.12
C THR A 26 19.28 -11.14 -18.15
N ALA A 27 19.64 -11.22 -19.45
CA ALA A 27 18.77 -10.74 -20.53
C ALA A 27 17.41 -11.45 -20.54
N ARG A 28 17.38 -12.77 -20.31
CA ARG A 28 16.14 -13.55 -20.19
C ARG A 28 15.31 -13.12 -18.97
N LEU A 29 15.94 -12.94 -17.81
CA LEU A 29 15.26 -12.48 -16.60
C LEU A 29 14.61 -11.10 -16.81
N MET A 30 15.28 -10.19 -17.50
CA MET A 30 14.72 -8.88 -17.87
C MET A 30 13.53 -9.02 -18.81
N ARG A 31 13.63 -9.87 -19.82
CA ARG A 31 12.54 -10.13 -20.77
C ARG A 31 11.31 -10.77 -20.08
N ASN A 32 11.55 -11.67 -19.11
CA ASN A 32 10.49 -12.27 -18.31
C ASN A 32 9.72 -11.22 -17.49
N ARG A 33 10.40 -10.16 -17.05
CA ARG A 33 9.82 -8.98 -16.37
C ARG A 33 9.17 -7.97 -17.32
N SER A 34 8.87 -8.40 -18.55
CA SER A 34 8.20 -7.62 -19.59
C SER A 34 8.97 -6.41 -20.12
N LEU A 35 10.27 -6.33 -19.86
CA LEU A 35 11.11 -5.33 -20.51
C LEU A 35 11.31 -5.73 -21.97
N THR A 36 10.79 -4.93 -22.91
CA THR A 36 10.69 -5.29 -24.32
C THR A 36 11.59 -4.47 -25.22
N THR A 37 11.83 -3.23 -24.85
CA THR A 37 12.62 -2.27 -25.63
C THR A 37 14.02 -2.06 -25.04
N VAL A 38 14.95 -1.65 -25.90
CA VAL A 38 16.31 -1.27 -25.47
C VAL A 38 16.26 -0.13 -24.44
N ARG A 39 15.36 0.83 -24.61
CA ARG A 39 15.19 1.95 -23.69
C ARG A 39 14.73 1.50 -22.29
N GLU A 40 13.75 0.62 -22.20
CA GLU A 40 13.30 0.04 -20.92
C GLU A 40 14.41 -0.74 -20.22
N MET A 41 15.15 -1.56 -20.99
CA MET A 41 16.30 -2.34 -20.47
C MET A 41 17.43 -1.45 -19.98
N GLN A 42 17.77 -0.40 -20.75
CA GLN A 42 18.75 0.62 -20.37
C GLN A 42 18.37 1.29 -19.05
N ARG A 43 17.12 1.75 -18.93
CA ARG A 43 16.58 2.39 -17.73
C ARG A 43 16.58 1.44 -16.53
N TYR A 44 16.20 0.19 -16.75
CA TYR A 44 16.19 -0.84 -15.70
C TYR A 44 17.57 -1.13 -15.11
N LEU A 45 18.61 -1.21 -15.95
CA LEU A 45 19.99 -1.51 -15.54
C LEU A 45 20.70 -0.27 -14.98
N TYR A 46 20.62 0.83 -15.70
CA TYR A 46 21.48 2.00 -15.51
C TYR A 46 20.74 3.28 -15.18
N GLY A 47 19.40 3.24 -15.05
CA GLY A 47 18.58 4.40 -14.73
C GLY A 47 19.04 5.10 -13.44
N SER A 48 18.98 6.42 -13.46
CA SER A 48 19.40 7.35 -12.43
C SER A 48 18.29 8.38 -12.15
N LEU A 49 18.46 9.27 -11.18
CA LEU A 49 17.46 10.30 -10.83
C LEU A 49 17.13 11.23 -12.01
N SER A 50 18.08 11.43 -12.94
CA SER A 50 17.83 12.23 -14.16
C SER A 50 16.88 11.57 -15.17
N ASP A 51 16.59 10.28 -14.98
CA ASP A 51 15.64 9.53 -15.80
C ASP A 51 14.23 9.50 -15.20
N LEU A 52 14.00 10.09 -14.03
CA LEU A 52 12.67 10.24 -13.47
C LEU A 52 11.82 11.16 -14.36
N TYR A 53 10.53 10.85 -14.46
CA TYR A 53 9.61 11.71 -15.22
C TYR A 53 9.38 13.03 -14.51
N ASP A 54 9.11 14.07 -15.31
CA ASP A 54 8.81 15.39 -14.78
C ASP A 54 7.53 15.33 -13.92
N SER A 55 7.62 15.92 -12.74
CA SER A 55 6.55 15.94 -11.74
C SER A 55 5.33 16.76 -12.20
N HIS A 56 5.55 17.76 -13.07
CA HIS A 56 4.50 18.56 -13.69
C HIS A 56 3.59 17.76 -14.65
N LEU A 57 4.00 16.54 -15.03
CA LEU A 57 3.16 15.65 -15.81
C LEU A 57 2.05 14.96 -14.98
N LEU A 58 2.12 15.00 -13.64
CA LEU A 58 1.01 14.53 -12.81
C LEU A 58 -0.17 15.51 -12.95
N LYS A 59 -1.29 15.00 -13.43
CA LYS A 59 -2.50 15.81 -13.57
C LYS A 59 -2.86 16.46 -12.24
N ASP A 60 -3.27 17.73 -12.31
CA ASP A 60 -3.63 18.61 -11.19
C ASP A 60 -2.47 18.90 -10.19
N ALA A 61 -1.24 18.44 -10.43
CA ALA A 61 -0.13 18.75 -9.52
C ALA A 61 0.18 20.25 -9.47
N ASP A 62 0.26 20.93 -10.61
CA ASP A 62 0.45 22.38 -10.67
C ASP A 62 -0.70 23.12 -10.01
N LYS A 63 -1.95 22.76 -10.35
CA LYS A 63 -3.16 23.36 -9.76
C LYS A 63 -3.19 23.21 -8.24
N GLY A 64 -2.91 21.99 -7.75
CA GLY A 64 -2.84 21.72 -6.32
C GLY A 64 -1.74 22.51 -5.62
N ALA A 65 -0.57 22.62 -6.25
CA ALA A 65 0.56 23.37 -5.71
C ALA A 65 0.30 24.89 -5.69
N GLU A 66 -0.37 25.44 -6.70
CA GLU A 66 -0.80 26.85 -6.71
C GLU A 66 -1.79 27.15 -5.57
N ILE A 67 -2.78 26.28 -5.35
CA ILE A 67 -3.73 26.39 -4.23
C ILE A 67 -2.97 26.37 -2.90
N ILE A 68 -2.09 25.38 -2.68
CA ILE A 68 -1.32 25.26 -1.44
C ILE A 68 -0.43 26.48 -1.23
N LYS A 69 0.21 26.99 -2.28
CA LYS A 69 1.02 28.21 -2.20
C LYS A 69 0.19 29.40 -1.72
N GLU A 70 -0.99 29.62 -2.32
CA GLU A 70 -1.91 30.70 -1.89
C GLU A 70 -2.30 30.55 -0.41
N LYS A 71 -2.63 29.31 0.02
CA LYS A 71 -2.99 29.04 1.42
C LYS A 71 -1.84 29.33 2.39
N ILE A 72 -0.61 28.96 2.02
CA ILE A 72 0.58 29.25 2.83
C ILE A 72 0.82 30.78 2.89
N GLU A 73 0.80 31.47 1.76
CA GLU A 73 1.02 32.93 1.68
C GLU A 73 -0.04 33.74 2.44
N THR A 74 -1.26 33.19 2.55
CA THR A 74 -2.38 33.81 3.30
C THR A 74 -2.48 33.33 4.75
N GLY A 75 -1.54 32.52 5.22
CA GLY A 75 -1.46 32.02 6.60
C GLY A 75 -2.60 31.10 7.00
N LYS A 76 -3.15 30.33 6.04
CA LYS A 76 -4.21 29.37 6.29
C LYS A 76 -3.67 28.07 6.85
N LYS A 77 -4.42 27.46 7.78
CA LYS A 77 -4.06 26.17 8.38
C LYS A 77 -4.38 25.01 7.45
N ILE A 78 -3.41 24.11 7.32
CA ILE A 78 -3.49 22.91 6.47
C ILE A 78 -3.46 21.69 7.35
N ARG A 79 -4.32 20.70 7.10
CA ARG A 79 -4.29 19.38 7.74
C ARG A 79 -4.03 18.28 6.72
N ILE A 80 -3.07 17.43 7.02
CA ILE A 80 -2.82 16.19 6.26
C ILE A 80 -3.68 15.07 6.86
N ILE A 81 -4.37 14.31 6.02
CA ILE A 81 -5.05 13.07 6.40
C ILE A 81 -4.50 11.93 5.55
N SER A 82 -3.75 11.01 6.17
CA SER A 82 -3.12 9.87 5.47
C SER A 82 -3.78 8.54 5.80
N ASP A 83 -3.41 7.48 5.06
CA ASP A 83 -3.65 6.13 5.52
C ASP A 83 -2.70 5.75 6.68
N TYR A 84 -2.97 4.61 7.32
CA TYR A 84 -2.30 4.13 8.54
C TYR A 84 -1.19 3.09 8.27
N ASP A 85 -0.92 2.73 7.03
CA ASP A 85 0.15 1.77 6.68
C ASP A 85 1.48 2.47 6.35
N VAL A 86 2.47 1.71 5.88
CA VAL A 86 3.80 2.27 5.57
C VAL A 86 3.72 3.32 4.49
N ASP A 87 2.90 3.13 3.45
CA ASP A 87 2.79 4.11 2.36
C ASP A 87 2.11 5.38 2.86
N GLY A 88 1.01 5.26 3.61
CA GLY A 88 0.32 6.39 4.21
C GLY A 88 1.19 7.17 5.21
N VAL A 89 1.92 6.48 6.10
CA VAL A 89 2.86 7.11 7.05
C VAL A 89 4.01 7.79 6.33
N SER A 90 4.56 7.15 5.31
CA SER A 90 5.64 7.70 4.47
C SER A 90 5.18 8.92 3.67
N SER A 91 3.99 8.84 3.09
CA SER A 91 3.34 9.95 2.38
C SER A 91 3.15 11.15 3.29
N ASN A 92 2.65 10.91 4.50
CA ASN A 92 2.45 11.94 5.51
C ASN A 92 3.77 12.61 5.90
N TYR A 93 4.81 11.82 6.18
CA TYR A 93 6.13 12.33 6.49
C TYR A 93 6.68 13.27 5.40
N ILE A 94 6.64 12.82 4.14
CA ILE A 94 7.13 13.60 2.98
C ILE A 94 6.32 14.89 2.84
N LEU A 95 5.00 14.79 2.92
CA LEU A 95 4.11 15.94 2.76
C LEU A 95 4.27 16.94 3.90
N TYR A 96 4.32 16.47 5.15
CA TYR A 96 4.51 17.31 6.32
C TYR A 96 5.85 18.07 6.27
N GLN A 97 6.95 17.39 6.03
CA GLN A 97 8.26 18.01 5.94
C GLN A 97 8.37 18.97 4.74
N GLY A 98 7.84 18.56 3.59
CA GLY A 98 7.83 19.39 2.39
C GLY A 98 7.02 20.68 2.56
N LEU A 99 5.84 20.59 3.17
CA LEU A 99 4.99 21.77 3.47
C LEU A 99 5.65 22.68 4.52
N LYS A 100 6.24 22.09 5.58
CA LYS A 100 6.99 22.87 6.58
C LYS A 100 8.16 23.61 5.95
N ARG A 101 8.89 23.01 5.00
CA ARG A 101 9.97 23.65 4.27
C ARG A 101 9.49 24.85 3.44
N CYS A 102 8.23 24.83 2.99
CA CYS A 102 7.57 25.94 2.30
C CYS A 102 6.98 26.99 3.26
N GLY A 103 7.07 26.80 4.59
CA GLY A 103 6.56 27.73 5.60
C GLY A 103 5.10 27.52 5.98
N ALA A 104 4.50 26.38 5.68
CA ALA A 104 3.10 26.09 6.01
C ALA A 104 2.84 25.98 7.53
N ASP A 105 1.68 26.49 7.95
CA ASP A 105 1.05 26.11 9.22
C ASP A 105 0.27 24.80 8.98
N VAL A 106 0.93 23.67 9.25
CA VAL A 106 0.43 22.34 8.92
C VAL A 106 0.47 21.40 10.12
N ASP A 107 -0.61 20.65 10.29
CA ASP A 107 -0.71 19.50 11.19
C ASP A 107 -1.13 18.23 10.42
N TYR A 108 -1.27 17.13 11.14
CA TYR A 108 -1.68 15.87 10.55
C TYR A 108 -2.65 15.07 11.43
N LYS A 109 -3.45 14.23 10.79
CA LYS A 109 -4.27 13.19 11.40
C LYS A 109 -4.11 11.89 10.62
N ILE A 110 -4.05 10.79 11.35
CA ILE A 110 -4.08 9.45 10.79
C ILE A 110 -5.30 8.76 11.40
N PRO A 111 -6.22 8.21 10.61
CA PRO A 111 -7.39 7.50 11.12
C PRO A 111 -6.99 6.29 11.96
N ASP A 112 -7.76 6.00 13.01
CA ASP A 112 -7.64 4.73 13.70
C ASP A 112 -8.29 3.61 12.88
N ARG A 113 -7.55 2.52 12.70
CA ARG A 113 -8.00 1.40 11.85
C ARG A 113 -9.31 0.76 12.33
N VAL A 114 -9.52 0.71 13.64
CA VAL A 114 -10.66 0.03 14.26
C VAL A 114 -11.82 0.99 14.44
N GLU A 115 -11.56 2.22 14.92
CA GLU A 115 -12.59 3.20 15.26
C GLU A 115 -13.04 4.01 14.03
N ASP A 116 -12.10 4.50 13.22
CA ASP A 116 -12.36 5.39 12.08
C ASP A 116 -12.50 4.63 10.75
N GLY A 117 -11.88 3.44 10.63
CA GLY A 117 -11.82 2.69 9.39
C GLY A 117 -10.71 3.16 8.46
N TYR A 118 -10.96 3.07 7.14
CA TYR A 118 -9.97 3.40 6.11
C TYR A 118 -10.15 4.82 5.58
N GLY A 119 -9.07 5.59 5.58
CA GLY A 119 -8.98 6.88 4.90
C GLY A 119 -9.80 8.01 5.53
N ILE A 120 -10.03 9.06 4.75
CA ILE A 120 -10.80 10.22 5.18
C ILE A 120 -12.27 9.87 5.43
N ASN A 121 -12.83 10.32 6.56
CA ASN A 121 -14.21 10.12 6.96
C ASN A 121 -14.85 11.42 7.48
N GLU A 122 -16.17 11.41 7.67
CA GLU A 122 -16.93 12.60 8.09
C GLU A 122 -16.47 13.14 9.45
N HIS A 123 -16.19 12.26 10.42
CA HIS A 123 -15.70 12.67 11.74
C HIS A 123 -14.37 13.45 11.68
N LEU A 124 -13.42 12.99 10.88
CA LEU A 124 -12.14 13.68 10.70
C LEU A 124 -12.30 15.03 10.00
N ILE A 125 -13.27 15.14 9.09
CA ILE A 125 -13.60 16.39 8.38
C ILE A 125 -14.27 17.39 9.34
N GLU A 126 -15.27 16.95 10.13
CA GLU A 126 -15.91 17.77 11.16
C GLU A 126 -14.89 18.31 12.15
N LYS A 127 -14.02 17.41 12.63
CA LYS A 127 -12.97 17.79 13.57
C LYS A 127 -11.99 18.80 12.97
N ALA A 128 -11.68 18.70 11.68
CA ALA A 128 -10.84 19.69 10.99
C ALA A 128 -11.54 21.07 10.93
N ALA A 129 -12.84 21.10 10.63
CA ALA A 129 -13.62 22.35 10.62
C ALA A 129 -13.69 22.98 12.02
N GLU A 130 -13.95 22.19 13.08
CA GLU A 130 -13.95 22.65 14.48
C GLU A 130 -12.59 23.21 14.91
N ASP A 131 -11.48 22.59 14.49
CA ASP A 131 -10.12 23.03 14.82
C ASP A 131 -9.68 24.25 13.99
N GLY A 132 -10.55 24.80 13.14
CA GLY A 132 -10.30 25.98 12.30
C GLY A 132 -9.32 25.72 11.16
N ILE A 133 -9.26 24.49 10.66
CA ILE A 133 -8.51 24.14 9.45
C ILE A 133 -9.23 24.74 8.24
N ASP A 134 -8.47 25.30 7.31
CA ASP A 134 -8.97 25.82 6.03
C ASP A 134 -8.86 24.77 4.92
N THR A 135 -7.78 24.02 4.91
CA THR A 135 -7.45 23.10 3.83
C THR A 135 -7.10 21.71 4.34
N ILE A 136 -7.72 20.69 3.77
CA ILE A 136 -7.34 19.29 3.98
C ILE A 136 -6.63 18.78 2.73
N ILE A 137 -5.48 18.15 2.89
CA ILE A 137 -4.81 17.40 1.85
C ILE A 137 -4.74 15.94 2.27
N THR A 138 -5.32 15.04 1.47
CA THR A 138 -5.20 13.61 1.72
C THR A 138 -3.95 13.06 1.07
N CYS A 139 -3.35 12.01 1.63
CA CYS A 139 -2.28 11.26 0.97
C CYS A 139 -2.45 9.77 1.19
N ASP A 140 -2.26 9.01 0.10
CA ASP A 140 -2.48 7.57 0.05
C ASP A 140 -3.92 7.15 0.37
N ASN A 141 -4.85 8.04 0.19
CA ASN A 141 -6.30 7.83 0.30
C ASN A 141 -7.06 8.99 -0.33
N GLY A 142 -8.39 8.85 -0.42
CA GLY A 142 -9.29 9.93 -0.82
C GLY A 142 -9.89 9.77 -2.21
N ILE A 143 -9.27 9.02 -3.13
CA ILE A 143 -9.82 8.84 -4.49
C ILE A 143 -11.20 8.16 -4.51
N ALA A 144 -11.47 7.30 -3.53
CA ALA A 144 -12.74 6.60 -3.38
C ALA A 144 -13.73 7.33 -2.44
N ALA A 145 -13.33 8.45 -1.84
CA ALA A 145 -14.09 9.16 -0.80
C ALA A 145 -14.92 10.34 -1.37
N ALA A 146 -15.63 10.14 -2.48
CA ALA A 146 -16.35 11.21 -3.17
C ALA A 146 -17.42 11.88 -2.29
N GLU A 147 -18.14 11.12 -1.47
CA GLU A 147 -19.16 11.63 -0.56
C GLU A 147 -18.53 12.46 0.57
N GLN A 148 -17.46 11.97 1.18
CA GLN A 148 -16.72 12.65 2.24
C GLN A 148 -16.10 13.95 1.74
N ILE A 149 -15.52 13.95 0.54
CA ILE A 149 -14.98 15.16 -0.09
C ILE A 149 -16.09 16.19 -0.35
N ALA A 150 -17.25 15.75 -0.87
CA ALA A 150 -18.40 16.64 -1.08
C ALA A 150 -18.91 17.20 0.26
N TYR A 151 -18.93 16.40 1.31
CA TYR A 151 -19.28 16.85 2.66
C TYR A 151 -18.32 17.92 3.17
N GLY A 152 -17.01 17.72 3.07
CA GLY A 152 -16.01 18.72 3.45
C GLY A 152 -16.15 20.04 2.69
N ASN A 153 -16.42 19.97 1.38
CA ASN A 153 -16.72 21.16 0.58
C ASN A 153 -17.93 21.92 1.12
N SER A 154 -19.00 21.21 1.57
CA SER A 154 -20.19 21.83 2.13
C SER A 154 -19.94 22.58 3.45
N LEU A 155 -18.90 22.19 4.18
CA LEU A 155 -18.41 22.88 5.37
C LEU A 155 -17.46 24.05 5.06
N GLY A 156 -17.20 24.33 3.78
CA GLY A 156 -16.34 25.43 3.33
C GLY A 156 -14.84 25.11 3.35
N LEU A 157 -14.46 23.83 3.53
CA LEU A 157 -13.07 23.41 3.48
C LEU A 157 -12.57 23.30 2.04
N THR A 158 -11.29 23.62 1.82
CA THR A 158 -10.61 23.30 0.57
C THR A 158 -10.04 21.88 0.68
N LEU A 159 -10.36 20.98 -0.29
CA LEU A 159 -9.87 19.60 -0.27
C LEU A 159 -9.00 19.33 -1.49
N ILE A 160 -7.83 18.74 -1.24
CA ILE A 160 -6.89 18.27 -2.26
C ILE A 160 -6.65 16.78 -2.00
N VAL A 161 -6.74 15.97 -3.04
CA VAL A 161 -6.51 14.52 -2.98
C VAL A 161 -5.18 14.19 -3.65
N THR A 162 -4.26 13.54 -2.91
CA THR A 162 -3.09 12.87 -3.48
C THR A 162 -3.20 11.38 -3.20
N ASP A 163 -3.34 10.58 -4.25
CA ASP A 163 -3.63 9.15 -4.13
C ASP A 163 -3.08 8.39 -5.34
N HIS A 164 -2.94 7.08 -5.22
CA HIS A 164 -2.50 6.19 -6.28
C HIS A 164 -3.43 4.98 -6.48
N HIS A 165 -4.45 4.85 -5.65
CA HIS A 165 -5.42 3.77 -5.74
C HIS A 165 -6.27 3.85 -7.01
N ASP A 166 -6.90 2.71 -7.37
CA ASP A 166 -7.77 2.63 -8.52
C ASP A 166 -9.00 3.53 -8.35
N ILE A 167 -9.35 4.24 -9.42
CA ILE A 167 -10.49 5.15 -9.42
C ILE A 167 -11.78 4.31 -9.49
N PRO A 168 -12.72 4.48 -8.55
CA PRO A 168 -14.01 3.80 -8.60
C PRO A 168 -14.74 4.10 -9.91
N PHE A 169 -15.37 3.09 -10.49
CA PHE A 169 -16.11 3.25 -11.74
C PHE A 169 -17.43 2.48 -11.72
N GLN A 170 -18.36 2.93 -12.53
CA GLN A 170 -19.63 2.26 -12.81
C GLN A 170 -19.72 1.93 -14.29
N ARG A 171 -20.17 0.73 -14.60
CA ARG A 171 -20.54 0.36 -15.99
C ARG A 171 -21.96 0.80 -16.25
N GLN A 172 -22.15 1.61 -17.29
CA GLN A 172 -23.44 2.06 -17.75
C GLN A 172 -24.12 0.95 -18.58
N GLU A 173 -25.43 1.08 -18.81
CA GLU A 173 -26.21 0.12 -19.60
C GLU A 173 -25.71 -0.01 -21.04
N ASP A 174 -25.16 1.06 -21.61
CA ASP A 174 -24.55 1.09 -22.94
C ASP A 174 -23.14 0.46 -23.03
N GLY A 175 -22.64 -0.06 -21.89
CA GLY A 175 -21.29 -0.65 -21.75
C GLY A 175 -20.17 0.36 -21.54
N SER A 176 -20.45 1.66 -21.53
CA SER A 176 -19.47 2.70 -21.19
C SER A 176 -19.08 2.66 -19.72
N ILE A 177 -17.91 3.20 -19.40
CA ILE A 177 -17.39 3.29 -18.03
C ILE A 177 -17.43 4.76 -17.59
N SER A 178 -18.14 5.02 -16.50
CA SER A 178 -18.15 6.31 -15.80
C SER A 178 -17.29 6.22 -14.55
N TYR A 179 -16.25 7.02 -14.47
CA TYR A 179 -15.38 7.11 -13.30
C TYR A 179 -15.96 8.07 -12.26
N ASN A 180 -15.95 7.65 -11.00
CA ASN A 180 -16.43 8.47 -9.88
C ASN A 180 -15.25 9.17 -9.22
N LEU A 181 -14.89 10.34 -9.73
CA LEU A 181 -13.85 11.19 -9.15
C LEU A 181 -14.43 12.06 -8.03
N PRO A 182 -13.72 12.25 -6.91
CA PRO A 182 -14.13 13.18 -5.86
C PRO A 182 -14.11 14.63 -6.37
N SER A 183 -15.05 15.46 -5.91
CA SER A 183 -15.15 16.87 -6.25
C SER A 183 -14.18 17.75 -5.46
N ALA A 184 -12.92 17.32 -5.37
CA ALA A 184 -11.85 18.06 -4.71
C ALA A 184 -11.36 19.25 -5.57
N ALA A 185 -10.74 20.24 -4.91
CA ALA A 185 -10.13 21.39 -5.60
C ALA A 185 -9.01 20.96 -6.56
N ALA A 186 -8.27 19.90 -6.20
CA ALA A 186 -7.33 19.20 -7.09
C ALA A 186 -7.32 17.71 -6.76
N VAL A 187 -7.18 16.85 -7.78
CA VAL A 187 -7.07 15.40 -7.65
C VAL A 187 -5.80 14.94 -8.34
N ILE A 188 -4.78 14.61 -7.55
CA ILE A 188 -3.47 14.19 -8.04
C ILE A 188 -3.39 12.67 -7.91
N ASN A 189 -3.68 11.97 -9.02
CA ASN A 189 -3.63 10.53 -9.11
C ASN A 189 -3.20 10.13 -10.52
N PRO A 190 -2.11 9.34 -10.68
CA PRO A 190 -1.58 8.98 -11.99
C PRO A 190 -2.52 8.09 -12.82
N LYS A 191 -3.50 7.43 -12.20
CA LYS A 191 -4.46 6.55 -12.86
C LYS A 191 -5.66 7.28 -13.47
N GLN A 192 -5.72 8.61 -13.41
CA GLN A 192 -6.74 9.37 -14.13
C GLN A 192 -6.56 9.17 -15.63
N LYS A 193 -7.66 8.89 -16.35
CA LYS A 193 -7.66 8.54 -17.79
C LYS A 193 -6.92 9.54 -18.67
N ASP A 194 -6.97 10.82 -18.31
CA ASP A 194 -6.37 11.94 -19.03
C ASP A 194 -5.09 12.48 -18.35
N CYS A 195 -4.52 11.71 -17.43
CA CYS A 195 -3.24 12.04 -16.82
C CYS A 195 -2.09 11.75 -17.80
N PRO A 196 -1.28 12.75 -18.18
CA PRO A 196 -0.18 12.54 -19.11
C PRO A 196 1.05 11.88 -18.47
N TYR A 197 1.00 11.56 -17.18
CA TYR A 197 2.12 10.93 -16.47
C TYR A 197 2.40 9.53 -17.02
N PRO A 198 3.64 9.23 -17.47
CA PRO A 198 3.90 8.04 -18.27
C PRO A 198 3.85 6.70 -17.51
N PHE A 199 3.91 6.73 -16.17
CA PHE A 199 3.99 5.51 -15.36
C PHE A 199 3.01 5.57 -14.17
N GLU A 200 1.87 4.93 -14.30
CA GLU A 200 0.78 4.98 -13.33
C GLU A 200 1.00 4.16 -12.04
N ASN A 201 1.94 3.19 -12.07
CA ASN A 201 2.13 2.23 -10.98
C ASN A 201 3.15 2.74 -9.95
N ILE A 202 2.93 3.92 -9.40
CA ILE A 202 3.69 4.51 -8.29
C ILE A 202 2.84 4.50 -7.02
N CYS A 203 3.47 4.38 -5.84
CA CYS A 203 2.79 4.41 -4.55
C CYS A 203 2.44 5.85 -4.11
N GLY A 204 1.61 6.00 -3.07
CA GLY A 204 1.19 7.29 -2.53
C GLY A 204 2.37 8.18 -2.14
N ALA A 205 3.40 7.62 -1.50
CA ALA A 205 4.61 8.37 -1.13
C ALA A 205 5.36 8.93 -2.34
N VAL A 206 5.36 8.23 -3.48
CA VAL A 206 5.97 8.74 -4.71
C VAL A 206 5.11 9.82 -5.34
N VAL A 207 3.78 9.70 -5.31
CA VAL A 207 2.86 10.78 -5.75
C VAL A 207 3.13 12.06 -4.95
N VAL A 208 3.20 11.95 -3.63
CA VAL A 208 3.50 13.08 -2.74
C VAL A 208 4.92 13.63 -2.99
N TYR A 209 5.92 12.77 -3.15
CA TYR A 209 7.28 13.18 -3.48
C TYR A 209 7.33 14.05 -4.74
N LYS A 210 6.61 13.64 -5.79
CA LYS A 210 6.47 14.41 -7.02
C LYS A 210 5.71 15.73 -6.81
N PHE A 211 4.66 15.70 -6.03
CA PHE A 211 3.89 16.90 -5.69
C PHE A 211 4.75 17.94 -4.94
N ILE A 212 5.57 17.49 -3.97
CA ILE A 212 6.51 18.39 -3.26
C ILE A 212 7.55 18.98 -4.21
N GLN A 213 8.00 18.28 -5.24
CA GLN A 213 8.89 18.83 -6.24
C GLN A 213 8.25 19.99 -7.01
N VAL A 214 6.99 19.85 -7.42
CA VAL A 214 6.23 20.92 -8.07
C VAL A 214 6.06 22.12 -7.13
N LEU A 215 5.76 21.86 -5.86
CA LEU A 215 5.61 22.91 -4.86
C LEU A 215 6.94 23.66 -4.63
N TYR A 216 8.07 22.94 -4.56
CA TYR A 216 9.41 23.55 -4.40
C TYR A 216 9.75 24.45 -5.59
N ASP A 217 9.44 24.04 -6.82
CA ASP A 217 9.64 24.87 -8.00
C ASP A 217 8.87 26.20 -7.90
N LEU A 218 7.60 26.15 -7.44
CA LEU A 218 6.79 27.38 -7.25
C LEU A 218 7.31 28.30 -6.15
N PHE A 219 7.97 27.76 -5.12
CA PHE A 219 8.60 28.53 -4.04
C PHE A 219 10.05 28.93 -4.34
N GLY A 220 10.60 28.55 -5.50
CA GLY A 220 12.00 28.78 -5.84
C GLY A 220 13.00 28.03 -4.96
N ILE A 221 12.57 26.91 -4.38
CA ILE A 221 13.41 26.00 -3.59
C ILE A 221 14.09 25.02 -4.57
N ASP A 222 15.37 24.73 -4.36
CA ASP A 222 16.08 23.75 -5.21
C ASP A 222 15.38 22.37 -5.09
N ARG A 223 14.89 21.87 -6.23
CA ARG A 223 14.21 20.57 -6.31
C ARG A 223 15.03 19.43 -5.70
N ARG A 224 16.37 19.53 -5.73
CA ARG A 224 17.28 18.55 -5.12
C ARG A 224 17.12 18.43 -3.59
N GLU A 225 16.58 19.44 -2.93
CA GLU A 225 16.26 19.34 -1.50
C GLU A 225 15.22 18.25 -1.22
N SER A 226 14.36 17.90 -2.19
CA SER A 226 13.39 16.79 -2.06
C SER A 226 14.05 15.42 -2.05
N GLU A 227 15.32 15.29 -2.48
CA GLU A 227 16.01 14.00 -2.53
C GLU A 227 16.20 13.34 -1.15
N VAL A 228 16.09 14.11 -0.07
CA VAL A 228 16.10 13.58 1.31
C VAL A 228 14.93 12.62 1.57
N PHE A 229 13.88 12.71 0.78
CA PHE A 229 12.70 11.84 0.91
C PHE A 229 12.81 10.51 0.17
N LEU A 230 13.85 10.32 -0.66
CA LEU A 230 13.97 9.13 -1.52
C LEU A 230 14.07 7.82 -0.74
N GLU A 231 14.70 7.82 0.43
CA GLU A 231 14.79 6.60 1.26
C GLU A 231 13.43 6.21 1.84
N ILE A 232 12.59 7.19 2.21
CA ILE A 232 11.23 6.97 2.69
C ILE A 232 10.31 6.53 1.53
N ALA A 233 10.36 7.21 0.39
CA ALA A 233 9.62 6.85 -0.81
C ALA A 233 9.99 5.44 -1.33
N ALA A 234 11.28 5.06 -1.23
CA ALA A 234 11.74 3.73 -1.58
C ALA A 234 11.19 2.64 -0.64
N MET A 235 11.18 2.92 0.66
CA MET A 235 10.61 2.00 1.65
C MET A 235 9.11 1.81 1.40
N ALA A 236 8.36 2.88 1.18
CA ALA A 236 6.94 2.85 0.81
C ALA A 236 6.70 2.01 -0.46
N THR A 237 7.44 2.31 -1.54
CA THR A 237 7.35 1.58 -2.82
C THR A 237 7.51 0.06 -2.65
N VAL A 238 8.44 -0.38 -1.80
CA VAL A 238 8.67 -1.81 -1.53
C VAL A 238 7.56 -2.39 -0.65
N CYS A 239 7.11 -1.66 0.38
CA CYS A 239 6.11 -2.14 1.34
C CYS A 239 4.71 -2.23 0.74
N ASP A 240 4.37 -1.32 -0.17
CA ASP A 240 3.13 -1.33 -0.95
C ASP A 240 3.17 -2.29 -2.17
N VAL A 241 4.26 -3.07 -2.26
CA VAL A 241 4.45 -4.13 -3.26
C VAL A 241 4.35 -3.61 -4.70
N MET A 242 4.76 -2.37 -4.94
CA MET A 242 4.78 -1.79 -6.27
C MET A 242 5.77 -2.51 -7.20
N PRO A 243 5.46 -2.63 -8.50
CA PRO A 243 6.37 -3.28 -9.45
C PRO A 243 7.71 -2.54 -9.52
N LEU A 244 8.82 -3.24 -9.24
CA LEU A 244 10.18 -2.67 -9.24
C LEU A 244 10.74 -2.54 -10.67
N CYS A 245 10.02 -1.81 -11.51
CA CYS A 245 10.42 -1.43 -12.86
C CYS A 245 10.30 0.08 -13.01
N ASP A 246 10.74 0.62 -14.15
CA ASP A 246 10.65 2.03 -14.47
C ASP A 246 11.18 2.95 -13.33
N GLU A 247 10.44 4.01 -12.94
CA GLU A 247 10.82 4.93 -11.87
C GLU A 247 10.93 4.28 -10.50
N ASN A 248 10.05 3.33 -10.20
CA ASN A 248 10.08 2.62 -8.91
C ASN A 248 11.42 1.96 -8.66
N ARG A 249 12.01 1.34 -9.72
CA ARG A 249 13.32 0.73 -9.60
C ARG A 249 14.41 1.77 -9.35
N ILE A 250 14.36 2.92 -10.00
CA ILE A 250 15.31 4.02 -9.80
C ILE A 250 15.21 4.55 -8.37
N ILE A 251 14.00 4.84 -7.92
CA ILE A 251 13.71 5.34 -6.56
C ILE A 251 14.20 4.34 -5.51
N VAL A 252 13.88 3.05 -5.68
CA VAL A 252 14.30 2.01 -4.73
C VAL A 252 15.82 1.80 -4.72
N LYS A 253 16.49 1.81 -5.89
CA LYS A 253 17.95 1.75 -5.95
C LYS A 253 18.60 2.91 -5.20
N GLU A 254 18.11 4.13 -5.44
CA GLU A 254 18.67 5.34 -4.84
C GLU A 254 18.35 5.39 -3.33
N GLY A 255 17.12 5.08 -2.92
CA GLY A 255 16.74 5.01 -1.52
C GLY A 255 17.55 3.96 -0.74
N LEU A 256 17.78 2.77 -1.32
CA LEU A 256 18.64 1.73 -0.72
C LEU A 256 20.11 2.15 -0.64
N ARG A 257 20.59 3.02 -1.52
CA ARG A 257 21.93 3.60 -1.43
C ARG A 257 22.02 4.62 -0.30
N ARG A 258 21.01 5.48 -0.17
CA ARG A 258 20.97 6.58 0.82
C ARG A 258 20.77 6.05 2.23
N ILE A 259 19.89 5.08 2.44
CA ILE A 259 19.56 4.56 3.77
C ILE A 259 20.77 3.95 4.50
N GLN A 260 21.83 3.54 3.78
CA GLN A 260 23.07 3.08 4.42
C GLN A 260 23.69 4.16 5.31
N HIS A 261 23.39 5.44 5.05
CA HIS A 261 23.91 6.62 5.75
C HIS A 261 22.77 7.64 5.95
N THR A 262 21.59 7.16 6.37
CA THR A 262 20.43 8.03 6.56
C THR A 262 20.69 9.11 7.62
N ASN A 263 20.16 10.32 7.37
CA ASN A 263 20.17 11.41 8.32
C ASN A 263 18.85 11.54 9.10
N ILE A 264 17.86 10.68 8.82
CA ILE A 264 16.58 10.64 9.54
C ILE A 264 16.81 9.90 10.85
N THR A 265 16.89 10.65 11.96
CA THR A 265 17.23 10.12 13.31
C THR A 265 16.31 8.95 13.71
N GLY A 266 14.99 9.09 13.46
CA GLY A 266 14.03 8.02 13.76
C GLY A 266 14.26 6.75 12.92
N LEU A 267 14.68 6.90 11.66
CA LEU A 267 14.98 5.75 10.81
C LEU A 267 16.30 5.08 11.21
N GLN A 268 17.32 5.86 11.63
CA GLN A 268 18.54 5.31 12.24
C GLN A 268 18.20 4.47 13.47
N ALA A 269 17.40 5.01 14.38
CA ALA A 269 16.98 4.31 15.58
C ALA A 269 16.21 3.01 15.28
N LEU A 270 15.36 3.01 14.24
CA LEU A 270 14.63 1.81 13.83
C LEU A 270 15.56 0.73 13.23
N ILE A 271 16.58 1.15 12.50
CA ILE A 271 17.64 0.26 11.96
C ILE A 271 18.42 -0.39 13.11
N GLU A 272 18.84 0.41 14.12
CA GLU A 272 19.55 -0.06 15.30
C GLU A 272 18.70 -1.01 16.15
N ALA A 273 17.44 -0.67 16.43
CA ALA A 273 16.51 -1.52 17.20
C ALA A 273 16.26 -2.89 16.53
N ASN A 274 16.50 -3.02 15.21
CA ASN A 274 16.40 -4.27 14.48
C ASN A 274 17.76 -4.92 14.17
N HIS A 275 18.87 -4.44 14.76
CA HIS A 275 20.23 -4.97 14.57
C HIS A 275 20.69 -5.03 13.10
N LEU A 276 20.43 -3.95 12.36
CA LEU A 276 20.74 -3.83 10.93
C LEU A 276 21.88 -2.85 10.63
N GLU A 277 22.48 -2.19 11.63
CA GLU A 277 23.47 -1.13 11.49
C GLU A 277 24.74 -1.56 10.73
N GLU A 278 25.16 -2.82 10.91
CA GLU A 278 26.32 -3.39 10.21
C GLU A 278 25.94 -4.15 8.90
N LYS A 279 24.64 -4.20 8.57
CA LYS A 279 24.14 -4.94 7.40
C LYS A 279 23.90 -4.02 6.23
N LYS A 280 24.21 -4.51 5.04
CA LYS A 280 23.76 -3.85 3.82
C LYS A 280 22.22 -3.98 3.71
N ILE A 281 21.51 -2.89 3.94
CA ILE A 281 20.05 -2.84 3.83
C ILE A 281 19.65 -3.09 2.36
N SER A 282 18.64 -3.93 2.18
CA SER A 282 18.07 -4.32 0.89
C SER A 282 16.55 -4.19 0.92
N SER A 283 15.90 -4.38 -0.22
CA SER A 283 14.43 -4.41 -0.30
C SER A 283 13.78 -5.43 0.64
N TYR A 284 14.46 -6.55 0.92
CA TYR A 284 14.01 -7.50 1.94
C TYR A 284 13.85 -6.85 3.31
N HIS A 285 14.83 -6.05 3.73
CA HIS A 285 14.77 -5.37 5.03
C HIS A 285 13.63 -4.34 5.08
N PHE A 286 13.35 -3.63 3.98
CA PHE A 286 12.18 -2.77 3.87
C PHE A 286 10.88 -3.55 4.04
N GLY A 287 10.64 -4.57 3.20
CA GLY A 287 9.36 -5.26 3.16
C GLY A 287 9.11 -6.22 4.34
N PHE A 288 10.18 -6.77 4.97
CA PHE A 288 10.02 -7.84 5.97
C PHE A 288 10.53 -7.49 7.37
N ILE A 289 11.21 -6.36 7.55
CA ILE A 289 11.75 -5.96 8.87
C ILE A 289 11.28 -4.56 9.24
N LEU A 290 11.72 -3.50 8.55
CA LEU A 290 11.43 -2.11 8.91
C LEU A 290 9.96 -1.74 8.66
N GLY A 291 9.42 -2.02 7.47
CA GLY A 291 8.03 -1.77 7.16
C GLY A 291 7.04 -2.47 8.10
N PRO A 292 7.21 -3.76 8.40
CA PRO A 292 6.39 -4.44 9.41
C PRO A 292 6.40 -3.82 10.80
N CYS A 293 7.48 -3.14 11.25
CA CYS A 293 7.50 -2.40 12.51
C CYS A 293 6.58 -1.17 12.44
N ILE A 294 6.63 -0.41 11.33
CA ILE A 294 5.72 0.71 11.07
C ILE A 294 4.27 0.22 11.02
N ASN A 295 4.00 -0.81 10.21
CA ASN A 295 2.66 -1.39 10.07
C ASN A 295 2.06 -1.96 11.37
N ALA A 296 2.91 -2.37 12.32
CA ALA A 296 2.45 -2.93 13.60
C ALA A 296 1.75 -1.87 14.44
N SER A 297 2.22 -0.63 14.44
CA SER A 297 1.58 0.47 15.18
C SER A 297 0.15 0.74 14.66
N GLY A 298 -0.04 0.88 13.35
CA GLY A 298 -1.37 1.06 12.75
C GLY A 298 -2.31 -0.15 12.89
N ARG A 299 -1.83 -1.29 13.42
CA ARG A 299 -2.65 -2.46 13.71
C ARG A 299 -3.00 -2.63 15.17
N LEU A 300 -2.08 -2.34 16.07
CA LEU A 300 -2.19 -2.68 17.49
C LEU A 300 -2.31 -1.44 18.39
N THR A 301 -1.83 -0.29 17.93
CA THR A 301 -1.92 1.01 18.65
C THR A 301 -2.36 2.09 17.67
N SER A 302 -1.47 3.02 17.33
CA SER A 302 -1.74 4.10 16.39
C SER A 302 -0.59 4.27 15.40
N ALA A 303 -0.89 4.41 14.11
CA ALA A 303 0.10 4.71 13.08
C ALA A 303 0.80 6.07 13.31
N LYS A 304 0.21 6.93 14.15
CA LYS A 304 0.83 8.17 14.62
C LYS A 304 2.17 7.91 15.30
N ASP A 305 2.32 6.81 16.05
CA ASP A 305 3.56 6.47 16.75
C ASP A 305 4.73 6.28 15.77
N ALA A 306 4.46 5.65 14.62
CA ALA A 306 5.45 5.47 13.57
C ALA A 306 5.81 6.79 12.87
N LEU A 307 4.82 7.64 12.57
CA LEU A 307 5.08 8.96 12.01
C LEU A 307 5.88 9.83 12.98
N GLU A 308 5.52 9.83 14.25
CA GLU A 308 6.25 10.56 15.29
C GLU A 308 7.69 10.07 15.46
N LEU A 309 7.96 8.78 15.27
CA LEU A 309 9.33 8.28 15.23
C LEU A 309 10.10 8.91 14.05
N LEU A 310 9.53 8.93 12.85
CA LEU A 310 10.19 9.49 11.67
C LEU A 310 10.42 11.00 11.79
N LEU A 311 9.51 11.72 12.45
CA LEU A 311 9.60 13.18 12.68
C LEU A 311 10.49 13.54 13.87
N CYS A 312 10.88 12.58 14.69
CA CYS A 312 11.64 12.82 15.92
C CYS A 312 13.12 13.12 15.62
N GLU A 313 13.67 14.17 16.23
CA GLU A 313 15.09 14.56 16.15
C GLU A 313 15.89 14.20 17.39
N ASP A 314 15.23 14.02 18.55
CA ASP A 314 15.89 13.62 19.80
C ASP A 314 16.28 12.14 19.77
N LYS A 315 17.57 11.86 19.84
CA LYS A 315 18.13 10.50 19.70
C LYS A 315 17.61 9.52 20.72
N GLU A 316 17.50 9.96 21.99
CA GLU A 316 17.07 9.07 23.06
C GLU A 316 15.56 8.75 22.93
N LEU A 317 14.75 9.75 22.61
CA LEU A 317 13.33 9.56 22.33
C LEU A 317 13.10 8.68 21.09
N CYS A 318 13.90 8.88 20.03
CA CYS A 318 13.86 8.02 18.83
C CYS A 318 14.18 6.56 19.18
N ARG A 319 15.20 6.32 20.02
CA ARG A 319 15.57 4.97 20.46
C ARG A 319 14.39 4.30 21.19
N GLN A 320 13.77 4.98 22.14
CA GLN A 320 12.62 4.47 22.89
C GLN A 320 11.42 4.15 21.98
N LYS A 321 11.09 5.06 21.05
CA LYS A 321 10.00 4.86 20.09
C LYS A 321 10.31 3.69 19.13
N ALA A 322 11.54 3.56 18.65
CA ALA A 322 11.94 2.47 17.75
C ALA A 322 11.91 1.10 18.45
N GLU A 323 12.37 1.02 19.70
CA GLU A 323 12.26 -0.19 20.51
C GLU A 323 10.79 -0.58 20.72
N ALA A 324 9.91 0.39 21.02
CA ALA A 324 8.47 0.15 21.17
C ALA A 324 7.82 -0.40 19.88
N LEU A 325 8.13 0.17 18.73
CA LEU A 325 7.62 -0.33 17.45
C LEU A 325 8.14 -1.74 17.10
N THR A 326 9.40 -2.02 17.43
CA THR A 326 10.01 -3.34 17.24
C THR A 326 9.33 -4.38 18.14
N GLN A 327 9.04 -4.03 19.39
CA GLN A 327 8.31 -4.87 20.33
C GLN A 327 6.86 -5.12 19.85
N LEU A 328 6.15 -4.09 19.43
CA LEU A 328 4.79 -4.23 18.83
C LEU A 328 4.78 -5.18 17.63
N ASN A 329 5.80 -5.11 16.78
CA ASN A 329 5.93 -6.05 15.65
C ASN A 329 6.19 -7.49 16.12
N ALA A 330 6.96 -7.68 17.20
CA ALA A 330 7.15 -9.01 17.81
C ALA A 330 5.82 -9.56 18.34
N GLU A 331 5.05 -8.76 19.07
CA GLU A 331 3.71 -9.12 19.56
C GLU A 331 2.75 -9.45 18.40
N ARG A 332 2.71 -8.62 17.37
CA ARG A 332 1.91 -8.91 16.16
C ARG A 332 2.29 -10.26 15.53
N LYS A 333 3.60 -10.57 15.44
CA LYS A 333 4.09 -11.85 14.91
C LYS A 333 3.61 -13.02 15.77
N GLU A 334 3.70 -12.91 17.09
CA GLU A 334 3.24 -13.92 18.03
C GLU A 334 1.73 -14.12 17.93
N MET A 335 0.94 -13.04 17.96
CA MET A 335 -0.52 -13.09 17.77
C MET A 335 -0.88 -13.77 16.45
N THR A 336 -0.16 -13.47 15.37
CA THR A 336 -0.37 -14.09 14.06
C THR A 336 -0.06 -15.58 14.11
N ALA A 337 1.04 -16.01 14.72
CA ALA A 337 1.42 -17.42 14.83
C ALA A 337 0.38 -18.21 15.64
N ASN A 338 -0.05 -17.64 16.76
CA ASN A 338 -1.10 -18.23 17.61
C ASN A 338 -2.44 -18.31 16.86
N GLY A 339 -2.81 -17.28 16.11
CA GLY A 339 -4.01 -17.25 15.28
C GLY A 339 -3.98 -18.29 14.14
N VAL A 340 -2.84 -18.47 13.47
CA VAL A 340 -2.67 -19.54 12.46
C VAL A 340 -2.81 -20.93 13.06
N LYS A 341 -2.21 -21.15 14.25
CA LYS A 341 -2.36 -22.42 14.97
C LYS A 341 -3.83 -22.70 15.30
N ALA A 342 -4.51 -21.73 15.91
CA ALA A 342 -5.93 -21.85 16.24
C ALA A 342 -6.81 -22.07 15.00
N ALA A 343 -6.48 -21.42 13.87
CA ALA A 343 -7.19 -21.60 12.60
C ALA A 343 -7.09 -23.05 12.07
N LYS A 344 -5.91 -23.67 12.15
CA LYS A 344 -5.69 -25.07 11.77
C LYS A 344 -6.48 -26.01 12.68
N GLU A 345 -6.37 -25.84 14.00
CA GLU A 345 -7.11 -26.63 14.98
C GLU A 345 -8.64 -26.52 14.78
N TYR A 346 -9.12 -25.31 14.44
CA TYR A 346 -10.54 -25.09 14.12
C TYR A 346 -10.98 -25.91 12.89
N LEU A 347 -10.23 -25.83 11.78
CA LEU A 347 -10.57 -26.57 10.56
C LEU A 347 -10.53 -28.09 10.76
N GLU A 348 -9.57 -28.61 11.53
CA GLU A 348 -9.44 -30.02 11.84
C GLU A 348 -10.60 -30.50 12.72
N SER A 349 -10.91 -29.77 13.79
CA SER A 349 -11.95 -30.13 14.75
C SER A 349 -13.37 -30.07 14.19
N THR A 350 -13.62 -29.17 13.25
CA THR A 350 -14.92 -28.97 12.60
C THR A 350 -15.10 -29.81 11.33
N GLY A 351 -14.04 -30.44 10.81
CA GLY A 351 -14.05 -31.20 9.56
C GLY A 351 -14.07 -30.34 8.28
N HIS A 352 -13.92 -29.01 8.40
CA HIS A 352 -13.97 -28.07 7.26
C HIS A 352 -12.64 -27.88 6.49
N ALA A 353 -11.60 -28.64 6.83
CA ALA A 353 -10.32 -28.58 6.11
C ALA A 353 -10.42 -28.99 4.63
N ASN A 354 -11.44 -29.79 4.28
CA ASN A 354 -11.69 -30.24 2.91
C ASN A 354 -12.58 -29.30 2.10
N ASP A 355 -13.17 -28.28 2.69
CA ASP A 355 -13.99 -27.29 1.99
C ASP A 355 -13.19 -26.61 0.86
N LYS A 356 -13.88 -26.25 -0.23
CA LYS A 356 -13.27 -25.56 -1.36
C LYS A 356 -12.87 -24.12 -0.99
N VAL A 357 -13.68 -23.48 -0.15
CA VAL A 357 -13.45 -22.15 0.41
C VAL A 357 -13.43 -22.29 1.93
N LEU A 358 -12.28 -22.02 2.53
CA LEU A 358 -12.09 -22.18 3.97
C LEU A 358 -12.68 -20.99 4.73
N VAL A 359 -13.61 -21.25 5.63
CA VAL A 359 -14.21 -20.24 6.51
C VAL A 359 -13.84 -20.58 7.95
N VAL A 360 -13.01 -19.73 8.55
CA VAL A 360 -12.43 -19.94 9.88
C VAL A 360 -12.99 -18.90 10.84
N TYR A 361 -13.62 -19.33 11.92
CA TYR A 361 -14.14 -18.47 12.97
C TYR A 361 -13.23 -18.47 14.19
N LEU A 362 -12.63 -17.33 14.49
CA LEU A 362 -11.74 -17.09 15.62
C LEU A 362 -12.28 -15.94 16.48
N PRO A 363 -13.25 -16.18 17.38
CA PRO A 363 -13.95 -15.10 18.09
C PRO A 363 -13.07 -14.18 18.92
N ASN A 364 -11.90 -14.66 19.37
CA ASN A 364 -10.96 -13.91 20.19
C ASN A 364 -9.78 -13.35 19.39
N CYS A 365 -9.80 -13.44 18.05
CA CYS A 365 -8.75 -12.90 17.21
C CYS A 365 -8.90 -11.38 17.10
N HIS A 366 -7.81 -10.63 17.22
CA HIS A 366 -7.83 -9.20 16.95
C HIS A 366 -8.14 -8.93 15.46
N GLU A 367 -9.14 -8.10 15.17
CA GLU A 367 -9.63 -7.89 13.80
C GLU A 367 -8.55 -7.44 12.81
N SER A 368 -7.58 -6.61 13.26
CA SER A 368 -6.51 -6.07 12.41
C SER A 368 -5.52 -7.13 11.90
N ILE A 369 -5.46 -8.32 12.50
CA ILE A 369 -4.58 -9.43 12.07
C ILE A 369 -5.33 -10.54 11.33
N ALA A 370 -6.65 -10.54 11.31
CA ALA A 370 -7.45 -11.56 10.63
C ALA A 370 -7.03 -11.75 9.16
N GLY A 371 -6.77 -10.65 8.45
CA GLY A 371 -6.29 -10.69 7.07
C GLY A 371 -4.88 -11.27 6.89
N ILE A 372 -4.00 -11.14 7.89
CA ILE A 372 -2.67 -11.75 7.88
C ILE A 372 -2.79 -13.26 8.08
N ILE A 373 -3.63 -13.68 9.03
CA ILE A 373 -3.91 -15.10 9.27
C ILE A 373 -4.53 -15.72 8.01
N ALA A 374 -5.52 -15.08 7.39
CA ALA A 374 -6.11 -15.54 6.13
C ALA A 374 -5.06 -15.72 5.02
N GLY A 375 -4.11 -14.80 4.92
CA GLY A 375 -2.98 -14.90 3.98
C GLY A 375 -2.11 -16.12 4.25
N ARG A 376 -1.73 -16.36 5.51
CA ARG A 376 -0.92 -17.53 5.90
C ARG A 376 -1.66 -18.86 5.70
N MET A 377 -2.95 -18.88 5.99
CA MET A 377 -3.80 -20.05 5.75
C MET A 377 -3.95 -20.33 4.26
N LYS A 378 -4.14 -19.27 3.43
CA LYS A 378 -4.18 -19.39 1.97
C LYS A 378 -2.86 -19.95 1.42
N GLU A 379 -1.71 -19.50 1.90
CA GLU A 379 -0.39 -20.01 1.51
C GLU A 379 -0.23 -21.50 1.88
N HIS A 380 -0.76 -21.91 3.04
CA HIS A 380 -0.63 -23.28 3.51
C HIS A 380 -1.55 -24.29 2.82
N TYR A 381 -2.82 -23.89 2.56
CA TYR A 381 -3.84 -24.77 1.98
C TYR A 381 -4.01 -24.59 0.47
N HIS A 382 -3.43 -23.56 -0.12
CA HIS A 382 -3.63 -23.15 -1.52
C HIS A 382 -5.11 -22.99 -1.91
N LYS A 383 -5.93 -22.53 -0.97
CA LYS A 383 -7.38 -22.34 -1.09
C LYS A 383 -7.76 -20.89 -0.77
N PRO A 384 -8.91 -20.39 -1.26
CA PRO A 384 -9.49 -19.15 -0.73
C PRO A 384 -9.81 -19.32 0.77
N VAL A 385 -9.48 -18.31 1.58
CA VAL A 385 -9.67 -18.34 3.03
C VAL A 385 -10.34 -17.06 3.50
N PHE A 386 -11.35 -17.20 4.33
CA PHE A 386 -11.95 -16.15 5.15
C PHE A 386 -11.67 -16.41 6.62
N VAL A 387 -11.12 -15.42 7.32
CA VAL A 387 -10.96 -15.44 8.78
C VAL A 387 -11.90 -14.42 9.37
N ILE A 388 -12.74 -14.86 10.31
CA ILE A 388 -13.83 -14.10 10.89
C ILE A 388 -13.58 -13.99 12.40
N THR A 389 -13.77 -12.80 12.95
CA THR A 389 -13.66 -12.54 14.39
C THR A 389 -14.92 -11.84 14.91
N ARG A 390 -15.14 -11.92 16.21
CA ARG A 390 -16.23 -11.23 16.89
C ARG A 390 -15.80 -9.80 17.23
N THR A 391 -16.70 -8.85 17.01
CA THR A 391 -16.56 -7.47 17.45
C THR A 391 -17.76 -7.07 18.31
N LYS A 392 -17.78 -5.83 18.79
CA LYS A 392 -18.92 -5.31 19.57
C LYS A 392 -20.21 -5.22 18.74
N GLU A 393 -20.08 -5.04 17.42
CA GLU A 393 -21.17 -4.78 16.48
C GLU A 393 -21.61 -6.03 15.68
N GLY A 394 -21.03 -7.18 15.95
CA GLY A 394 -21.27 -8.41 15.19
C GLY A 394 -19.96 -9.11 14.78
N LEU A 395 -19.92 -9.66 13.58
CA LEU A 395 -18.73 -10.31 13.05
C LEU A 395 -18.04 -9.41 12.01
N LYS A 396 -16.71 -9.37 12.06
CA LYS A 396 -15.88 -8.82 10.98
C LYS A 396 -15.03 -9.93 10.37
N GLY A 397 -14.87 -9.92 9.05
CA GLY A 397 -14.09 -10.91 8.33
C GLY A 397 -13.12 -10.30 7.34
N SER A 398 -12.01 -11.01 7.15
CA SER A 398 -11.03 -10.72 6.11
C SER A 398 -10.76 -11.94 5.27
N GLY A 399 -10.83 -11.79 3.94
CA GLY A 399 -10.58 -12.86 2.99
C GLY A 399 -9.28 -12.67 2.22
N ARG A 400 -8.66 -13.81 1.84
CA ARG A 400 -7.53 -13.87 0.92
C ARG A 400 -7.75 -14.98 -0.09
N SER A 401 -7.46 -14.73 -1.36
CA SER A 401 -7.84 -15.60 -2.47
C SER A 401 -6.66 -16.16 -3.24
N ILE A 402 -6.98 -17.12 -4.10
CA ILE A 402 -6.13 -17.67 -5.15
C ILE A 402 -6.59 -17.11 -6.51
N GLU A 403 -5.76 -17.19 -7.55
CA GLU A 403 -6.06 -16.63 -8.89
C GLU A 403 -7.35 -17.17 -9.51
N ALA A 404 -7.69 -18.45 -9.23
CA ALA A 404 -8.88 -19.10 -9.76
C ALA A 404 -10.20 -18.66 -9.09
N TYR A 405 -10.14 -17.89 -7.98
CA TYR A 405 -11.32 -17.49 -7.21
C TYR A 405 -11.37 -15.98 -7.03
N HIS A 406 -12.24 -15.32 -7.77
CA HIS A 406 -12.42 -13.87 -7.69
C HIS A 406 -13.28 -13.49 -6.49
N MET A 407 -12.65 -13.20 -5.36
CA MET A 407 -13.30 -13.06 -4.07
C MET A 407 -14.49 -12.08 -4.06
N TYR A 408 -14.32 -10.87 -4.57
CA TYR A 408 -15.40 -9.87 -4.61
C TYR A 408 -16.61 -10.33 -5.44
N LYS A 409 -16.39 -10.98 -6.61
CA LYS A 409 -17.49 -11.48 -7.43
C LYS A 409 -18.28 -12.60 -6.74
N GLU A 410 -17.58 -13.48 -6.05
CA GLU A 410 -18.21 -14.58 -5.32
C GLU A 410 -18.99 -14.07 -4.12
N MET A 411 -18.45 -13.10 -3.37
CA MET A 411 -19.17 -12.43 -2.28
C MET A 411 -20.42 -11.70 -2.79
N ASN A 412 -20.35 -11.07 -3.94
CA ASN A 412 -21.50 -10.36 -4.51
C ASN A 412 -22.68 -11.28 -4.88
N LYS A 413 -22.44 -12.58 -5.12
CA LYS A 413 -23.52 -13.58 -5.33
C LYS A 413 -24.33 -13.87 -4.06
N ILE A 414 -23.77 -13.56 -2.89
CA ILE A 414 -24.35 -13.81 -1.55
C ILE A 414 -24.39 -12.52 -0.72
N LYS A 415 -24.58 -11.39 -1.38
CA LYS A 415 -24.53 -10.06 -0.76
C LYS A 415 -25.48 -9.89 0.43
N GLU A 416 -26.57 -10.66 0.47
CA GLU A 416 -27.57 -10.67 1.54
C GLU A 416 -27.00 -11.20 2.86
N CYS A 417 -25.84 -11.87 2.87
CA CYS A 417 -25.19 -12.34 4.08
C CYS A 417 -24.45 -11.24 4.85
N PHE A 418 -24.22 -10.09 4.22
CA PHE A 418 -23.37 -9.04 4.76
C PHE A 418 -24.16 -7.78 5.16
N ASP A 419 -23.70 -7.12 6.22
CA ASP A 419 -24.10 -5.74 6.54
C ASP A 419 -23.35 -4.76 5.63
N LYS A 420 -22.01 -4.97 5.51
CA LYS A 420 -21.12 -4.24 4.60
C LYS A 420 -20.07 -5.19 4.04
N PHE A 421 -19.69 -5.02 2.81
CA PHE A 421 -18.54 -5.74 2.23
C PHE A 421 -17.88 -4.95 1.10
N GLY A 422 -16.60 -5.24 0.90
CA GLY A 422 -15.82 -4.67 -0.19
C GLY A 422 -14.59 -5.50 -0.47
N GLY A 423 -13.95 -5.27 -1.60
CA GLY A 423 -12.74 -5.99 -1.93
C GLY A 423 -12.38 -6.02 -3.41
N HIS A 424 -11.39 -6.80 -3.68
CA HIS A 424 -10.75 -7.01 -4.98
C HIS A 424 -10.73 -8.52 -5.33
N PRO A 425 -10.19 -8.92 -6.49
CA PRO A 425 -10.09 -10.34 -6.82
C PRO A 425 -9.41 -11.19 -5.75
N MET A 426 -8.35 -10.68 -5.12
CA MET A 426 -7.46 -11.44 -4.23
C MET A 426 -7.68 -11.21 -2.74
N ALA A 427 -8.47 -10.22 -2.35
CA ALA A 427 -8.70 -9.87 -0.96
C ALA A 427 -10.06 -9.19 -0.77
N ALA A 428 -10.69 -9.41 0.38
CA ALA A 428 -11.93 -8.74 0.74
C ALA A 428 -12.03 -8.55 2.25
N GLY A 429 -12.87 -7.58 2.64
CA GLY A 429 -13.29 -7.34 4.02
C GLY A 429 -14.80 -7.23 4.09
N PHE A 430 -15.40 -7.60 5.23
CA PHE A 430 -16.83 -7.53 5.43
C PHE A 430 -17.22 -7.49 6.91
N SER A 431 -18.46 -7.07 7.15
CA SER A 431 -19.16 -7.24 8.42
C SER A 431 -20.48 -7.99 8.22
N MET A 432 -20.91 -8.75 9.21
CA MET A 432 -22.12 -9.56 9.17
C MET A 432 -22.62 -9.91 10.56
N GLN A 433 -23.88 -10.32 10.67
CA GLN A 433 -24.45 -10.83 11.92
C GLN A 433 -24.02 -12.28 12.18
N GLU A 434 -23.93 -12.67 13.46
CA GLU A 434 -23.40 -14.00 13.87
C GLU A 434 -24.27 -15.16 13.39
N ASP A 435 -25.59 -14.98 13.33
CA ASP A 435 -26.55 -15.97 12.85
C ASP A 435 -26.41 -16.31 11.35
N ARG A 436 -25.67 -15.48 10.59
CA ARG A 436 -25.39 -15.69 9.16
C ARG A 436 -24.15 -16.53 8.86
N LEU A 437 -23.35 -16.87 9.88
CA LEU A 437 -22.04 -17.49 9.66
C LEU A 437 -22.12 -18.83 8.92
N GLU A 438 -23.05 -19.72 9.31
CA GLU A 438 -23.20 -21.02 8.66
C GLU A 438 -23.78 -20.89 7.25
N GLU A 439 -24.78 -20.03 7.05
CA GLU A 439 -25.33 -19.71 5.73
C GLU A 439 -24.24 -19.20 4.79
N PHE A 440 -23.37 -18.32 5.29
CA PHE A 440 -22.23 -17.76 4.56
C PHE A 440 -21.28 -18.89 4.10
N ARG A 441 -20.87 -19.81 5.01
CA ARG A 441 -20.01 -20.95 4.69
C ARG A 441 -20.62 -21.87 3.64
N GLU A 442 -21.87 -22.26 3.83
CA GLU A 442 -22.59 -23.15 2.92
C GLU A 442 -22.71 -22.54 1.53
N LYS A 443 -23.17 -21.29 1.42
CA LYS A 443 -23.35 -20.61 0.13
C LYS A 443 -22.03 -20.43 -0.63
N LEU A 444 -20.92 -20.04 0.05
CA LEU A 444 -19.63 -19.92 -0.60
C LEU A 444 -19.16 -21.25 -1.19
N ASN A 445 -19.29 -22.32 -0.44
CA ASN A 445 -18.86 -23.65 -0.89
C ASN A 445 -19.77 -24.24 -1.97
N ALA A 446 -21.07 -24.01 -1.89
CA ALA A 446 -22.04 -24.44 -2.91
C ALA A 446 -21.81 -23.71 -4.25
N ASN A 447 -21.47 -22.42 -4.19
CA ASN A 447 -21.21 -21.63 -5.40
C ASN A 447 -19.81 -21.83 -5.99
N ALA A 448 -18.86 -22.40 -5.23
CA ALA A 448 -17.48 -22.56 -5.67
C ALA A 448 -17.32 -23.62 -6.75
N THR A 449 -16.91 -23.19 -7.95
CA THR A 449 -16.64 -24.06 -9.12
C THR A 449 -15.21 -24.58 -9.16
N LEU A 450 -14.43 -24.38 -8.05
CA LEU A 450 -13.03 -24.79 -7.93
C LEU A 450 -12.85 -26.29 -8.02
N THR A 451 -11.78 -26.71 -8.67
CA THR A 451 -11.32 -28.08 -8.86
C THR A 451 -10.00 -28.32 -8.13
N GLU A 452 -9.59 -29.58 -7.97
CA GLU A 452 -8.28 -29.92 -7.37
C GLU A 452 -7.09 -29.27 -8.13
N ASP A 453 -7.26 -29.05 -9.42
CA ASP A 453 -6.27 -28.39 -10.28
C ASP A 453 -6.03 -26.92 -9.90
N ASP A 454 -7.06 -26.24 -9.37
CA ASP A 454 -7.00 -24.84 -8.98
C ASP A 454 -6.25 -24.67 -7.64
N PHE A 455 -6.16 -25.72 -6.83
CA PHE A 455 -5.43 -25.75 -5.56
C PHE A 455 -3.96 -26.17 -5.71
N ALA A 456 -3.51 -26.48 -6.94
CA ALA A 456 -2.12 -26.83 -7.16
C ALA A 456 -1.22 -25.61 -7.01
N GLU A 457 -0.13 -25.75 -6.24
CA GLU A 457 0.91 -24.72 -6.15
C GLU A 457 1.54 -24.50 -7.53
N LYS A 458 1.55 -23.25 -8.00
CA LYS A 458 2.13 -22.85 -9.28
C LYS A 458 3.57 -22.37 -9.06
N VAL A 459 4.54 -23.17 -9.47
CA VAL A 459 5.96 -22.80 -9.42
C VAL A 459 6.38 -22.20 -10.76
N HIS A 460 6.69 -20.92 -10.78
CA HIS A 460 7.16 -20.21 -11.96
C HIS A 460 8.68 -20.22 -12.04
N ILE A 461 9.23 -20.83 -13.10
CA ILE A 461 10.67 -20.93 -13.37
C ILE A 461 11.04 -19.92 -14.44
N ASP A 462 11.92 -18.98 -14.11
CA ASP A 462 12.40 -17.97 -15.06
C ASP A 462 13.26 -18.58 -16.17
N VAL A 463 14.15 -19.53 -15.80
CA VAL A 463 15.08 -20.16 -16.74
C VAL A 463 15.54 -21.52 -16.22
N ALA A 464 15.61 -22.51 -17.11
CA ALA A 464 16.30 -23.76 -16.83
C ALA A 464 17.81 -23.58 -17.11
N LEU A 465 18.64 -23.88 -16.10
CA LEU A 465 20.10 -23.78 -16.21
C LEU A 465 20.75 -25.14 -16.06
N PRO A 466 21.82 -25.46 -16.81
CA PRO A 466 22.63 -26.63 -16.53
C PRO A 466 23.39 -26.48 -15.21
N ILE A 467 23.66 -27.58 -14.53
CA ILE A 467 24.38 -27.59 -13.23
C ILE A 467 25.77 -26.92 -13.33
N SER A 468 26.35 -26.92 -14.51
CA SER A 468 27.67 -26.32 -14.80
C SER A 468 27.64 -24.78 -14.99
N TYR A 469 26.52 -24.15 -14.90
CA TYR A 469 26.40 -22.70 -15.14
C TYR A 469 26.92 -21.85 -13.99
#